data_6d831aa0ea9ed2a3d25db6ef205513b3
#
_entry.id   6d831aa0ea9ed2a3d25db6ef205513b3
#
_cell.length_a   1.000
_cell.length_b   1.000
_cell.length_c   1.000
_cell.angle_alpha   90.00
_cell.angle_beta   90.00
_cell.angle_gamma   90.00
#
_symmetry.space_group_name_H-M   'P 1'
#
loop_
_entity.id
_entity.type
_entity.pdbx_description
1 polymer ?
#
loop_
_entity_poly.entity_id
_entity_poly.type
_entity_poly.pdbx_seq_one_letter_code
_entity_poly.pdbx_strand_id
1 'polypeptide(L)'
;ELYNHFEVLLVITAPDKERSRRKMMPTPVKEAAFALKLPVLTPDNVNDIEVIEYIKKLQPDFLIEVAYGQLIKEDLLNLLPNRFLNIHPSLLPEYRGAAPIEQAILDGKKETGVSIMIVDKGLDNGDVLYSTMMSIDNEDDIYTLSDKLAKQGAKDIIYVIKNYDILYAQRKKQGKIFTYA
;
A
#
# COMPACT_ATOMS: atom_id res chain seq x y z
N GLU A 1 -0.84 11.50 6.45
CA GLU A 1 -1.85 12.13 5.57
C GLU A 1 -3.26 11.57 5.84
N LEU A 2 -3.51 10.25 5.81
CA LEU A 2 -4.85 9.68 6.04
C LEU A 2 -5.50 10.21 7.31
N TYR A 3 -4.76 10.24 8.43
CA TYR A 3 -5.23 10.75 9.72
C TYR A 3 -5.80 12.18 9.68
N ASN A 4 -5.33 13.02 8.76
CA ASN A 4 -5.80 14.40 8.62
C ASN A 4 -7.14 14.51 7.86
N HIS A 5 -7.59 13.42 7.23
CA HIS A 5 -8.75 13.44 6.34
C HIS A 5 -9.83 12.41 6.72
N PHE A 6 -9.46 11.38 7.46
CA PHE A 6 -10.33 10.25 7.80
C PHE A 6 -10.09 9.81 9.24
N GLU A 7 -11.07 9.14 9.82
CA GLU A 7 -10.90 8.42 11.06
C GLU A 7 -10.07 7.15 10.82
N VAL A 8 -8.88 7.07 11.42
CA VAL A 8 -8.03 5.89 11.35
C VAL A 8 -8.34 5.01 12.57
N LEU A 9 -9.07 3.94 12.34
CA LEU A 9 -9.56 3.04 13.39
C LEU A 9 -8.45 2.15 13.96
N LEU A 10 -7.51 1.72 13.11
CA LEU A 10 -6.43 0.80 13.47
C LEU A 10 -5.27 0.95 12.50
N VAL A 11 -4.06 0.81 13.02
CA VAL A 11 -2.83 0.64 12.23
C VAL A 11 -2.29 -0.75 12.47
N ILE A 12 -2.08 -1.52 11.40
CA ILE A 12 -1.46 -2.85 11.46
C ILE A 12 -0.08 -2.75 10.82
N THR A 13 0.94 -3.22 11.53
CA THR A 13 2.32 -3.23 11.03
C THR A 13 3.07 -4.44 11.53
N ALA A 14 4.21 -4.74 10.91
CA ALA A 14 5.04 -5.87 11.34
C ALA A 14 5.48 -5.74 12.80
N PRO A 15 5.70 -6.85 13.50
CA PRO A 15 6.31 -6.86 14.83
C PRO A 15 7.67 -6.17 14.85
N ASP A 16 8.06 -5.71 16.02
CA ASP A 16 9.39 -5.13 16.24
C ASP A 16 10.47 -6.15 15.86
N LYS A 17 11.50 -5.70 15.18
CA LYS A 17 12.62 -6.54 14.75
C LYS A 17 13.93 -6.02 15.32
N GLU A 18 14.87 -6.94 15.55
CA GLU A 18 16.24 -6.54 15.82
C GLU A 18 16.81 -5.78 14.61
N ARG A 19 17.20 -4.54 14.86
CA ARG A 19 17.92 -3.70 13.90
C ARG A 19 19.31 -3.41 14.47
N SER A 20 20.07 -2.52 13.88
CA SER A 20 21.42 -2.12 14.28
C SER A 20 21.70 -2.31 15.79
N ARG A 21 22.80 -3.00 16.12
CA ARG A 21 23.31 -3.29 17.48
C ARG A 21 22.40 -4.16 18.37
N ARG A 22 21.62 -5.11 17.81
CA ARG A 22 20.74 -6.02 18.55
C ARG A 22 19.67 -5.33 19.42
N LYS A 23 19.24 -4.14 19.04
CA LYS A 23 18.11 -3.47 19.69
C LYS A 23 16.83 -3.78 18.94
N MET A 24 15.81 -4.20 19.68
CA MET A 24 14.44 -4.26 19.17
C MET A 24 13.98 -2.83 18.86
N MET A 25 13.60 -2.59 17.62
CA MET A 25 13.13 -1.28 17.18
C MET A 25 11.77 -1.41 16.53
N PRO A 26 10.86 -0.49 16.82
CA PRO A 26 9.57 -0.42 16.16
C PRO A 26 9.73 -0.11 14.67
N THR A 27 8.72 -0.45 13.89
CA THR A 27 8.65 0.01 12.51
C THR A 27 8.40 1.52 12.47
N PRO A 28 8.83 2.24 11.42
CA PRO A 28 8.51 3.67 11.26
C PRO A 28 7.00 3.95 11.31
N VAL A 29 6.18 3.01 10.79
CA VAL A 29 4.72 3.09 10.84
C VAL A 29 4.20 3.03 12.27
N LYS A 30 4.76 2.13 13.11
CA LYS A 30 4.41 2.01 14.52
C LYS A 30 4.77 3.28 15.30
N GLU A 31 5.96 3.83 15.06
CA GLU A 31 6.39 5.08 15.69
C GLU A 31 5.45 6.24 15.34
N ALA A 32 5.11 6.39 14.06
CA ALA A 32 4.19 7.43 13.59
C ALA A 32 2.78 7.24 14.19
N ALA A 33 2.28 6.02 14.27
CA ALA A 33 0.98 5.73 14.85
C ALA A 33 0.93 6.07 16.35
N PHE A 34 1.98 5.74 17.10
CA PHE A 34 2.07 6.12 18.52
C PHE A 34 2.14 7.63 18.72
N ALA A 35 2.89 8.35 17.88
CA ALA A 35 2.94 9.81 17.95
C ALA A 35 1.56 10.45 17.72
N LEU A 36 0.71 9.81 16.91
CA LEU A 36 -0.66 10.22 16.62
C LEU A 36 -1.70 9.62 17.60
N LYS A 37 -1.25 8.82 18.58
CA LYS A 37 -2.11 8.11 19.54
C LYS A 37 -3.14 7.20 18.88
N LEU A 38 -2.79 6.60 17.75
CA LEU A 38 -3.64 5.65 17.04
C LEU A 38 -3.51 4.25 17.66
N PRO A 39 -4.58 3.44 17.62
CA PRO A 39 -4.49 2.02 17.97
C PRO A 39 -3.56 1.28 17.02
N VAL A 40 -2.68 0.44 17.56
CA VAL A 40 -1.68 -0.32 16.78
C VAL A 40 -1.79 -1.80 17.11
N LEU A 41 -1.78 -2.63 16.08
CA LEU A 41 -1.69 -4.08 16.18
C LEU A 41 -0.45 -4.56 15.39
N THR A 42 0.31 -5.48 15.97
CA THR A 42 1.53 -6.04 15.35
C THR A 42 1.47 -7.57 15.32
N PRO A 43 0.58 -8.16 14.51
CA PRO A 43 0.43 -9.61 14.48
C PRO A 43 1.59 -10.27 13.74
N ASP A 44 1.94 -11.48 14.16
CA ASP A 44 2.88 -12.32 13.41
C ASP A 44 2.29 -12.73 12.05
N ASN A 45 0.98 -12.93 11.99
CA ASN A 45 0.26 -13.24 10.77
C ASN A 45 -1.08 -12.48 10.74
N VAL A 46 -1.23 -11.58 9.77
CA VAL A 46 -2.43 -10.75 9.62
C VAL A 46 -3.68 -11.56 9.27
N ASN A 47 -3.50 -12.79 8.77
CA ASN A 47 -4.60 -13.67 8.36
C ASN A 47 -5.14 -14.53 9.53
N ASP A 48 -4.64 -14.35 10.75
CA ASP A 48 -5.17 -15.08 11.89
C ASP A 48 -6.61 -14.67 12.20
N ILE A 49 -7.44 -15.63 12.54
CA ILE A 49 -8.87 -15.42 12.73
C ILE A 49 -9.17 -14.34 13.77
N GLU A 50 -8.37 -14.25 14.82
CA GLU A 50 -8.51 -13.24 15.87
C GLU A 50 -8.29 -11.82 15.33
N VAL A 51 -7.32 -11.65 14.41
CA VAL A 51 -7.04 -10.38 13.74
C VAL A 51 -8.20 -10.00 12.83
N ILE A 52 -8.67 -10.94 12.02
CA ILE A 52 -9.81 -10.74 11.11
C ILE A 52 -11.07 -10.35 11.87
N GLU A 53 -11.41 -11.08 12.94
CA GLU A 53 -12.57 -10.77 13.78
C GLU A 53 -12.43 -9.43 14.51
N TYR A 54 -11.21 -9.03 14.88
CA TYR A 54 -10.97 -7.72 15.45
C TYR A 54 -11.21 -6.61 14.43
N ILE A 55 -10.67 -6.73 13.21
CA ILE A 55 -10.92 -5.79 12.11
C ILE A 55 -12.41 -5.69 11.82
N LYS A 56 -13.09 -6.83 11.73
CA LYS A 56 -14.53 -6.90 11.46
C LYS A 56 -15.38 -6.16 12.51
N LYS A 57 -15.00 -6.25 13.78
CA LYS A 57 -15.69 -5.52 14.88
C LYS A 57 -15.55 -4.01 14.77
N LEU A 58 -14.46 -3.53 14.17
CA LEU A 58 -14.23 -2.10 13.95
C LEU A 58 -15.09 -1.54 12.81
N GLN A 59 -15.64 -2.39 11.94
CA GLN A 59 -16.47 -2.02 10.79
C GLN A 59 -15.84 -0.93 9.89
N PRO A 60 -14.58 -1.10 9.42
CA PRO A 60 -13.96 -0.09 8.59
C PRO A 60 -14.64 0.01 7.22
N ASP A 61 -14.64 1.20 6.63
CA ASP A 61 -15.11 1.40 5.25
C ASP A 61 -14.08 0.96 4.22
N PHE A 62 -12.79 1.02 4.56
CA PHE A 62 -11.66 0.65 3.71
C PHE A 62 -10.55 -0.02 4.50
N LEU A 63 -9.85 -0.94 3.84
CA LEU A 63 -8.54 -1.43 4.26
C LEU A 63 -7.50 -0.87 3.27
N ILE A 64 -6.42 -0.29 3.80
CA ILE A 64 -5.37 0.31 2.98
C ILE A 64 -4.05 -0.40 3.26
N GLU A 65 -3.44 -0.95 2.23
CA GLU A 65 -2.13 -1.58 2.28
C GLU A 65 -1.07 -0.68 1.67
N VAL A 66 0.09 -0.62 2.31
CA VAL A 66 1.28 0.06 1.80
C VAL A 66 2.51 -0.72 2.25
N ALA A 67 3.21 -1.38 1.36
CA ALA A 67 4.46 -2.09 1.62
C ALA A 67 4.43 -2.97 2.90
N TYR A 68 3.33 -3.66 3.14
CA TYR A 68 3.11 -4.42 4.39
C TYR A 68 3.94 -5.71 4.45
N GLY A 69 4.14 -6.36 3.29
CA GLY A 69 5.02 -7.51 3.14
C GLY A 69 4.46 -8.85 3.62
N GLN A 70 3.18 -8.94 3.96
CA GLN A 70 2.48 -10.21 4.18
C GLN A 70 1.44 -10.44 3.10
N LEU A 71 1.33 -11.69 2.63
CA LEU A 71 0.28 -12.05 1.70
C LEU A 71 -1.08 -11.99 2.39
N ILE A 72 -2.02 -11.26 1.79
CA ILE A 72 -3.40 -11.19 2.25
C ILE A 72 -4.18 -12.36 1.70
N LYS A 73 -4.77 -13.18 2.59
CA LYS A 73 -5.55 -14.36 2.21
C LYS A 73 -7.02 -14.04 2.02
N GLU A 74 -7.73 -15.01 1.43
CA GLU A 74 -9.11 -14.86 1.01
C GLU A 74 -10.07 -14.42 2.12
N ASP A 75 -9.92 -14.93 3.34
CA ASP A 75 -10.79 -14.59 4.46
C ASP A 75 -10.72 -13.09 4.80
N LEU A 76 -9.51 -12.52 4.78
CA LEU A 76 -9.32 -11.09 5.02
C LEU A 76 -9.76 -10.25 3.80
N LEU A 77 -9.52 -10.72 2.57
CA LEU A 77 -9.98 -10.05 1.35
C LEU A 77 -11.51 -9.97 1.28
N ASN A 78 -12.19 -11.04 1.70
CA ASN A 78 -13.65 -11.11 1.68
C ASN A 78 -14.31 -10.30 2.79
N LEU A 79 -13.55 -9.77 3.74
CA LEU A 79 -14.10 -8.92 4.79
C LEU A 79 -14.69 -7.61 4.23
N LEU A 80 -14.00 -7.02 3.26
CA LEU A 80 -14.42 -5.80 2.57
C LEU A 80 -14.19 -5.94 1.05
N PRO A 81 -15.07 -6.65 0.34
CA PRO A 81 -14.92 -6.86 -1.09
C PRO A 81 -14.77 -5.55 -1.85
N ASN A 82 -13.73 -5.46 -2.68
CA ASN A 82 -13.36 -4.30 -3.50
C ASN A 82 -12.92 -3.03 -2.72
N ARG A 83 -12.98 -3.02 -1.40
CA ARG A 83 -12.56 -1.86 -0.56
C ARG A 83 -11.25 -2.10 0.19
N PHE A 84 -10.51 -3.13 -0.20
CA PHE A 84 -9.13 -3.34 0.20
C PHE A 84 -8.24 -2.78 -0.90
N LEU A 85 -7.53 -1.67 -0.63
CA LEU A 85 -6.75 -0.92 -1.60
C LEU A 85 -5.26 -1.02 -1.29
N ASN A 86 -4.43 -1.10 -2.33
CA ASN A 86 -2.97 -1.04 -2.21
C ASN A 86 -2.43 0.20 -2.93
N ILE A 87 -1.44 0.84 -2.32
CA ILE A 87 -0.63 1.89 -2.94
C ILE A 87 0.61 1.22 -3.51
N HIS A 88 0.66 1.07 -4.84
CA HIS A 88 1.76 0.41 -5.52
C HIS A 88 2.64 1.44 -6.24
N PRO A 89 3.98 1.48 -5.98
CA PRO A 89 4.85 2.53 -6.52
C PRO A 89 5.37 2.20 -7.93
N SER A 90 4.45 1.89 -8.85
CA SER A 90 4.69 1.81 -10.29
C SER A 90 3.43 2.18 -11.09
N LEU A 91 3.60 2.32 -12.40
CA LEU A 91 2.49 2.41 -13.35
C LEU A 91 2.06 0.99 -13.75
N LEU A 92 1.17 0.37 -12.95
CA LEU A 92 0.66 -0.95 -13.26
C LEU A 92 0.02 -1.01 -14.66
N PRO A 93 0.24 -2.08 -15.43
CA PRO A 93 0.74 -3.41 -15.03
C PRO A 93 2.28 -3.58 -15.08
N GLU A 94 3.07 -2.53 -15.24
CA GLU A 94 4.52 -2.64 -15.16
C GLU A 94 4.97 -2.78 -13.69
N TYR A 95 6.01 -3.60 -13.46
CA TYR A 95 6.68 -3.76 -12.17
C TYR A 95 5.75 -4.19 -11.03
N ARG A 96 4.95 -5.24 -11.25
CA ARG A 96 4.31 -5.96 -10.15
C ARG A 96 5.37 -6.56 -9.24
N GLY A 97 5.12 -6.65 -7.94
CA GLY A 97 6.03 -7.31 -7.01
C GLY A 97 6.68 -6.38 -6.00
N ALA A 98 7.82 -6.82 -5.44
CA ALA A 98 8.35 -6.26 -4.20
C ALA A 98 9.31 -5.07 -4.38
N ALA A 99 9.89 -4.87 -5.58
CA ALA A 99 10.98 -3.92 -5.80
C ALA A 99 10.76 -2.97 -7.01
N PRO A 100 9.55 -2.42 -7.23
CA PRO A 100 9.23 -1.63 -8.42
C PRO A 100 10.06 -0.36 -8.57
N ILE A 101 10.47 0.26 -7.46
CA ILE A 101 11.27 1.50 -7.47
C ILE A 101 12.69 1.19 -7.93
N GLU A 102 13.30 0.17 -7.31
CA GLU A 102 14.64 -0.30 -7.64
C GLU A 102 14.72 -0.71 -9.11
N GLN A 103 13.73 -1.48 -9.58
CA GLN A 103 13.73 -1.99 -10.95
C GLN A 103 13.57 -0.87 -11.97
N ALA A 104 12.73 0.12 -11.70
CA ALA A 104 12.58 1.28 -12.57
C ALA A 104 13.90 2.07 -12.74
N ILE A 105 14.67 2.22 -11.65
CA ILE A 105 15.99 2.85 -11.69
C ILE A 105 16.99 1.98 -12.47
N LEU A 106 17.06 0.68 -12.20
CA LEU A 106 17.98 -0.26 -12.86
C LEU A 106 17.72 -0.35 -14.36
N ASP A 107 16.47 -0.29 -14.77
CA ASP A 107 16.08 -0.30 -16.20
C ASP A 107 16.30 1.07 -16.88
N GLY A 108 16.75 2.08 -16.14
CA GLY A 108 17.00 3.42 -16.67
C GLY A 108 15.74 4.12 -17.15
N LYS A 109 14.58 3.81 -16.56
CA LYS A 109 13.30 4.45 -16.90
C LYS A 109 13.38 5.95 -16.67
N LYS A 110 12.71 6.71 -17.50
CA LYS A 110 12.57 8.18 -17.34
C LYS A 110 11.29 8.58 -16.65
N GLU A 111 10.37 7.64 -16.56
CA GLU A 111 9.06 7.82 -15.93
C GLU A 111 8.70 6.58 -15.13
N THR A 112 8.02 6.80 -14.04
CA THR A 112 7.36 5.80 -13.20
C THR A 112 6.07 6.41 -12.65
N GLY A 113 5.55 5.91 -11.56
CA GLY A 113 4.37 6.52 -10.94
C GLY A 113 3.87 5.74 -9.74
N VAL A 114 2.66 6.09 -9.35
CA VAL A 114 1.92 5.41 -8.30
C VAL A 114 0.61 4.92 -8.88
N SER A 115 0.23 3.69 -8.56
CA SER A 115 -1.07 3.13 -8.87
C SER A 115 -1.81 2.79 -7.58
N ILE A 116 -3.06 3.23 -7.47
CA ILE A 116 -3.99 2.79 -6.44
C ILE A 116 -4.83 1.68 -7.04
N MET A 117 -4.73 0.49 -6.48
CA MET A 117 -5.39 -0.70 -7.00
C MET A 117 -6.21 -1.40 -5.92
N ILE A 118 -7.17 -2.20 -6.34
CA ILE A 118 -7.90 -3.13 -5.46
C ILE A 118 -6.99 -4.34 -5.21
N VAL A 119 -6.85 -4.74 -3.95
CA VAL A 119 -6.12 -5.96 -3.60
C VAL A 119 -6.95 -7.18 -3.99
N ASP A 120 -6.35 -8.12 -4.71
CA ASP A 120 -6.95 -9.37 -5.16
C ASP A 120 -6.02 -10.55 -4.82
N LYS A 121 -6.43 -11.79 -5.12
CA LYS A 121 -5.71 -13.03 -4.80
C LYS A 121 -4.33 -13.16 -5.45
N GLY A 122 -4.05 -12.41 -6.51
CA GLY A 122 -2.76 -12.43 -7.21
C GLY A 122 -1.85 -11.29 -6.80
N LEU A 123 -0.57 -11.45 -7.09
CA LEU A 123 0.42 -10.41 -6.80
C LEU A 123 0.19 -9.19 -7.69
N ASP A 124 -0.23 -8.09 -7.11
CA ASP A 124 -0.44 -6.78 -7.73
C ASP A 124 -1.21 -6.81 -9.06
N ASN A 125 -2.19 -7.71 -9.20
CA ASN A 125 -2.94 -7.94 -10.43
C ASN A 125 -4.38 -7.42 -10.41
N GLY A 126 -4.82 -6.86 -9.30
CA GLY A 126 -6.18 -6.33 -9.16
C GLY A 126 -6.45 -5.10 -10.02
N ASP A 127 -7.71 -4.72 -10.12
CA ASP A 127 -8.15 -3.59 -10.94
C ASP A 127 -7.54 -2.28 -10.45
N VAL A 128 -7.02 -1.46 -11.37
CA VAL A 128 -6.46 -0.15 -11.06
C VAL A 128 -7.55 0.91 -11.05
N LEU A 129 -7.68 1.61 -9.92
CA LEU A 129 -8.63 2.70 -9.71
C LEU A 129 -8.11 4.04 -10.22
N TYR A 130 -6.81 4.30 -9.98
CA TYR A 130 -6.18 5.58 -10.30
C TYR A 130 -4.68 5.40 -10.44
N SER A 131 -4.05 6.19 -11.31
CA SER A 131 -2.59 6.22 -11.43
C SER A 131 -2.11 7.65 -11.69
N THR A 132 -0.98 7.99 -11.08
CA THR A 132 -0.26 9.25 -11.32
C THR A 132 1.12 8.92 -11.87
N MET A 133 1.42 9.48 -13.06
CA MET A 133 2.74 9.39 -13.67
C MET A 133 3.67 10.43 -13.05
N MET A 134 4.93 10.06 -12.87
CA MET A 134 6.00 10.91 -12.34
C MET A 134 7.29 10.71 -13.11
N SER A 135 8.03 11.80 -13.35
CA SER A 135 9.38 11.71 -13.93
C SER A 135 10.38 11.17 -12.92
N ILE A 136 11.36 10.45 -13.43
CA ILE A 136 12.58 10.08 -12.70
C ILE A 136 13.66 11.03 -13.17
N ASP A 137 14.15 11.90 -12.30
CA ASP A 137 15.21 12.82 -12.60
C ASP A 137 16.56 12.11 -12.64
N ASN A 138 17.52 12.65 -13.39
CA ASN A 138 18.83 12.01 -13.53
C ASN A 138 19.62 11.86 -12.22
N GLU A 139 19.26 12.65 -11.21
CA GLU A 139 19.89 12.64 -9.88
C GLU A 139 19.06 11.84 -8.85
N ASP A 140 17.93 11.25 -9.28
CA ASP A 140 17.15 10.43 -8.37
C ASP A 140 17.88 9.12 -8.07
N ASP A 141 17.98 8.83 -6.81
CA ASP A 141 18.31 7.51 -6.27
C ASP A 141 17.06 6.85 -5.66
N ILE A 142 17.25 5.65 -5.11
CA ILE A 142 16.16 4.89 -4.50
C ILE A 142 15.49 5.67 -3.36
N TYR A 143 16.23 6.47 -2.60
CA TYR A 143 15.70 7.19 -1.45
C TYR A 143 14.87 8.40 -1.87
N THR A 144 15.41 9.21 -2.79
CA THR A 144 14.74 10.41 -3.29
C THR A 144 13.49 10.05 -4.08
N LEU A 145 13.57 9.01 -4.94
CA LEU A 145 12.42 8.54 -5.71
C LEU A 145 11.35 7.91 -4.80
N SER A 146 11.74 7.12 -3.81
CA SER A 146 10.81 6.55 -2.82
C SER A 146 10.06 7.63 -2.05
N ASP A 147 10.74 8.69 -1.63
CA ASP A 147 10.11 9.82 -0.93
C ASP A 147 9.11 10.57 -1.82
N LYS A 148 9.47 10.81 -3.09
CA LYS A 148 8.57 11.41 -4.09
C LYS A 148 7.31 10.56 -4.28
N LEU A 149 7.47 9.25 -4.51
CA LEU A 149 6.37 8.32 -4.75
C LEU A 149 5.49 8.14 -3.49
N ALA A 150 6.08 8.07 -2.31
CA ALA A 150 5.34 7.98 -1.06
C ALA A 150 4.46 9.21 -0.82
N LYS A 151 4.97 10.41 -1.07
CA LYS A 151 4.20 11.67 -0.97
C LYS A 151 3.06 11.71 -1.99
N GLN A 152 3.30 11.24 -3.21
CA GLN A 152 2.27 11.18 -4.24
C GLN A 152 1.21 10.12 -3.87
N GLY A 153 1.61 8.91 -3.48
CA GLY A 153 0.69 7.86 -3.08
C GLY A 153 -0.22 8.25 -1.92
N ALA A 154 0.32 9.03 -0.96
CA ALA A 154 -0.46 9.56 0.14
C ALA A 154 -1.54 10.56 -0.31
N LYS A 155 -1.30 11.35 -1.35
CA LYS A 155 -2.30 12.25 -1.96
C LYS A 155 -3.32 11.45 -2.77
N ASP A 156 -2.85 10.50 -3.57
CA ASP A 156 -3.68 9.72 -4.48
C ASP A 156 -4.68 8.85 -3.72
N ILE A 157 -4.27 8.21 -2.62
CA ILE A 157 -5.20 7.39 -1.83
C ILE A 157 -6.32 8.23 -1.20
N ILE A 158 -6.02 9.46 -0.75
CA ILE A 158 -7.04 10.38 -0.23
C ILE A 158 -8.02 10.75 -1.33
N TYR A 159 -7.51 11.06 -2.53
CA TYR A 159 -8.35 11.36 -3.69
C TYR A 159 -9.23 10.16 -4.07
N VAL A 160 -8.65 8.96 -4.10
CA VAL A 160 -9.38 7.72 -4.44
C VAL A 160 -10.50 7.44 -3.43
N ILE A 161 -10.23 7.52 -2.13
CA ILE A 161 -11.27 7.26 -1.11
C ILE A 161 -12.43 8.27 -1.24
N LYS A 162 -12.13 9.55 -1.44
CA LYS A 162 -13.15 10.61 -1.59
C LYS A 162 -13.99 10.46 -2.86
N ASN A 163 -13.47 9.83 -3.91
CA ASN A 163 -14.13 9.68 -5.22
C ASN A 163 -14.35 8.20 -5.57
N TYR A 164 -14.40 7.33 -4.57
CA TYR A 164 -14.31 5.88 -4.76
C TYR A 164 -15.34 5.34 -5.75
N ASP A 165 -16.61 5.68 -5.60
CA ASP A 165 -17.68 5.10 -6.42
C ASP A 165 -17.52 5.45 -7.91
N ILE A 166 -17.09 6.67 -8.22
CA ILE A 166 -16.83 7.12 -9.60
C ILE A 166 -15.62 6.35 -10.16
N LEU A 167 -14.53 6.30 -9.41
CA LEU A 167 -13.30 5.64 -9.84
C LEU A 167 -13.48 4.12 -9.94
N TYR A 168 -14.26 3.53 -9.04
CA TYR A 168 -14.59 2.12 -9.09
C TYR A 168 -15.38 1.77 -10.36
N ALA A 169 -16.34 2.61 -10.76
CA ALA A 169 -17.08 2.43 -12.01
C ALA A 169 -16.17 2.53 -13.26
N GLN A 170 -15.10 3.32 -13.18
CA GLN A 170 -14.15 3.57 -14.27
C GLN A 170 -12.86 2.74 -14.18
N ARG A 171 -12.76 1.83 -13.19
CA ARG A 171 -11.56 1.05 -12.92
C ARG A 171 -11.08 0.28 -14.15
N LYS A 172 -9.79 0.13 -14.24
CA LYS A 172 -9.14 -0.54 -15.37
C LYS A 172 -8.66 -1.92 -14.95
N LYS A 173 -9.12 -2.95 -15.65
CA LYS A 173 -8.55 -4.29 -15.53
C LYS A 173 -7.14 -4.29 -16.07
N GLN A 174 -6.22 -4.90 -15.36
CA GLN A 174 -4.87 -5.08 -15.86
C GLN A 174 -4.85 -6.13 -16.99
N GLY A 175 -4.11 -5.81 -18.05
CA GLY A 175 -3.97 -6.70 -19.20
C GLY A 175 -3.09 -7.93 -18.92
N LYS A 176 -2.97 -8.78 -19.95
CA LYS A 176 -2.12 -9.99 -19.88
C LYS A 176 -0.62 -9.68 -20.05
N ILE A 177 -0.28 -8.49 -20.52
CA ILE A 177 1.11 -8.03 -20.66
C ILE A 177 1.47 -7.25 -19.42
N PHE A 178 2.41 -7.75 -18.64
CA PHE A 178 2.88 -7.16 -17.41
C PHE A 178 4.36 -7.50 -17.18
N THR A 179 5.01 -6.77 -16.30
CA THR A 179 6.37 -7.08 -15.83
C THR A 179 6.38 -7.26 -14.31
N TYR A 180 7.37 -8.01 -13.81
CA TYR A 180 7.65 -8.16 -12.39
C TYR A 180 8.90 -7.38 -11.99
N ALA A 181 8.98 -7.01 -10.71
CA ALA A 181 10.11 -6.38 -10.05
C ALA A 181 10.43 -7.05 -8.71
#